data_c2caa50e3f4413a52654d31083938565
#
_entry.id   c2caa50e3f4413a52654d31083938565
#
_cell.length_a   1.000
_cell.length_b   1.000
_cell.length_c   1.000
_cell.angle_alpha   90.00
_cell.angle_beta   90.00
_cell.angle_gamma   90.00
#
_symmetry.space_group_name_H-M   'P 1'
#
loop_
_entity.id
_entity.type
_entity.pdbx_description
1 polymer ?
#
loop_
_entity_poly.entity_id
_entity_poly.type
_entity_poly.pdbx_seq_one_letter_code
_entity_poly.pdbx_strand_id
1 'polypeptide(L)'
;MATPTSPDDAPPIAPSETVLDTVAAQSAAIDELIGLARQRLQIFDVDLSQGGWQTAARAEKMATFLRRATHPRLELIVHDTRWLEVSCPRLLALQRLHAGAVTVYRTGVEARGAMDPLLIADGRHFLHRFHFSQPRASFALEQPQLARPLVTRFEEIWATGEPGLSATVLGL
;
A
#
# COMPACT_ATOMS: atom_id res chain seq x y z
N MET A 1 -20.38 17.49 29.87
CA MET A 1 -19.15 17.76 29.11
C MET A 1 -18.51 16.43 28.74
N ALA A 2 -18.60 16.04 27.50
CA ALA A 2 -17.92 14.84 27.03
C ALA A 2 -16.46 15.20 26.79
N THR A 3 -15.54 14.53 27.47
CA THR A 3 -14.10 14.60 27.20
C THR A 3 -13.81 14.07 25.80
N PRO A 4 -13.00 14.74 24.98
CA PRO A 4 -12.62 14.19 23.69
C PRO A 4 -11.79 12.92 23.95
N THR A 5 -12.29 11.79 23.47
CA THR A 5 -11.59 10.52 23.46
C THR A 5 -10.32 10.68 22.61
N SER A 6 -9.17 10.52 23.23
CA SER A 6 -7.87 10.56 22.51
C SER A 6 -7.87 9.47 21.42
N PRO A 7 -7.24 9.71 20.27
CA PRO A 7 -7.13 8.74 19.19
C PRO A 7 -6.36 7.45 19.58
N ASP A 8 -5.83 7.42 20.79
CA ASP A 8 -5.06 6.31 21.36
C ASP A 8 -5.93 5.30 22.14
N ASP A 9 -7.25 5.54 22.21
CA ASP A 9 -8.20 4.76 23.03
C ASP A 9 -8.91 3.64 22.22
N ALA A 10 -8.42 3.33 21.02
CA ALA A 10 -8.93 2.19 20.27
C ALA A 10 -8.50 0.88 20.98
N PRO A 11 -9.39 -0.11 21.13
CA PRO A 11 -9.01 -1.38 21.75
C PRO A 11 -7.86 -2.03 20.98
N PRO A 12 -6.95 -2.73 21.67
CA PRO A 12 -5.82 -3.38 21.01
C PRO A 12 -6.34 -4.41 19.99
N ILE A 13 -5.74 -4.40 18.79
CA ILE A 13 -6.06 -5.35 17.74
C ILE A 13 -5.54 -6.72 18.14
N ALA A 14 -6.42 -7.73 18.12
CA ALA A 14 -6.01 -9.10 18.39
C ALA A 14 -5.18 -9.67 17.22
N PRO A 15 -4.08 -10.37 17.49
CA PRO A 15 -3.33 -11.05 16.45
C PRO A 15 -4.20 -12.04 15.67
N SER A 16 -4.14 -11.97 14.35
CA SER A 16 -4.90 -12.87 13.47
C SER A 16 -4.17 -13.11 12.17
N GLU A 17 -4.45 -14.26 11.57
CA GLU A 17 -4.05 -14.60 10.21
C GLU A 17 -5.19 -15.36 9.52
N THR A 18 -5.52 -14.97 8.30
CA THR A 18 -6.62 -15.55 7.53
C THR A 18 -6.23 -15.66 6.07
N VAL A 19 -6.65 -16.72 5.40
CA VAL A 19 -6.52 -16.85 3.95
C VAL A 19 -7.77 -16.28 3.29
N LEU A 20 -7.58 -15.37 2.34
CA LEU A 20 -8.64 -14.77 1.54
C LEU A 20 -8.63 -15.39 0.14
N ASP A 21 -9.82 -15.68 -0.39
CA ASP A 21 -9.97 -16.35 -1.69
C ASP A 21 -10.77 -15.52 -2.71
N THR A 22 -11.23 -14.32 -2.35
CA THR A 22 -12.04 -13.49 -3.24
C THR A 22 -11.44 -12.09 -3.42
N VAL A 23 -11.70 -11.50 -4.59
CA VAL A 23 -11.30 -10.10 -4.89
C VAL A 23 -11.97 -9.12 -3.93
N ALA A 24 -13.24 -9.35 -3.56
CA ALA A 24 -13.96 -8.48 -2.63
C ALA A 24 -13.32 -8.50 -1.22
N ALA A 25 -12.96 -9.67 -0.72
CA ALA A 25 -12.28 -9.82 0.56
C ALA A 25 -10.90 -9.12 0.57
N GLN A 26 -10.14 -9.24 -0.53
CA GLN A 26 -8.88 -8.55 -0.68
C GLN A 26 -9.05 -7.03 -0.70
N SER A 27 -10.04 -6.53 -1.44
CA SER A 27 -10.32 -5.09 -1.48
C SER A 27 -10.68 -4.54 -0.10
N ALA A 28 -11.48 -5.27 0.68
CA ALA A 28 -11.79 -4.93 2.05
C ALA A 28 -10.55 -4.95 2.97
N ALA A 29 -9.69 -5.96 2.82
CA ALA A 29 -8.43 -6.06 3.57
C ALA A 29 -7.48 -4.90 3.26
N ILE A 30 -7.36 -4.48 2.00
CA ILE A 30 -6.57 -3.30 1.63
C ILE A 30 -7.10 -2.06 2.35
N ASP A 31 -8.41 -1.84 2.34
CA ASP A 31 -9.03 -0.72 3.02
C ASP A 31 -8.79 -0.74 4.54
N GLU A 32 -8.86 -1.92 5.14
CA GLU A 32 -8.57 -2.09 6.56
C GLU A 32 -7.11 -1.77 6.90
N LEU A 33 -6.16 -2.28 6.13
CA LEU A 33 -4.73 -2.03 6.33
C LEU A 33 -4.38 -0.55 6.19
N ILE A 34 -4.93 0.15 5.20
CA ILE A 34 -4.75 1.59 5.05
C ILE A 34 -5.34 2.32 6.25
N GLY A 35 -6.51 1.88 6.71
CA GLY A 35 -7.17 2.42 7.90
C GLY A 35 -6.37 2.23 9.19
N LEU A 36 -5.65 1.13 9.34
CA LEU A 36 -4.84 0.81 10.51
C LEU A 36 -3.45 1.48 10.51
N ALA A 37 -2.88 1.73 9.35
CA ALA A 37 -1.54 2.28 9.22
C ALA A 37 -1.36 3.58 10.01
N ARG A 38 -0.31 3.66 10.80
CA ARG A 38 0.04 4.81 11.65
C ARG A 38 1.21 5.61 11.11
N GLN A 39 2.17 4.97 10.46
CA GLN A 39 3.40 5.60 10.00
C GLN A 39 3.81 5.20 8.59
N ARG A 40 3.75 3.92 8.24
CA ARG A 40 4.33 3.42 7.00
C ARG A 40 3.38 2.47 6.27
N LEU A 41 3.18 2.73 4.98
CA LEU A 41 2.56 1.82 4.03
C LEU A 41 3.57 1.44 2.96
N GLN A 42 3.79 0.15 2.78
CA GLN A 42 4.65 -0.42 1.76
C GLN A 42 3.79 -1.24 0.80
N ILE A 43 3.79 -0.88 -0.47
CA ILE A 43 2.93 -1.47 -1.48
C ILE A 43 3.79 -1.91 -2.67
N PHE A 44 3.78 -3.21 -2.95
CA PHE A 44 4.29 -3.78 -4.18
C PHE A 44 3.15 -4.42 -4.96
N ASP A 45 3.03 -4.10 -6.23
CA ASP A 45 2.08 -4.74 -7.15
C ASP A 45 2.69 -4.83 -8.55
N VAL A 46 2.05 -5.59 -9.43
CA VAL A 46 2.45 -5.66 -10.84
C VAL A 46 2.12 -4.35 -11.54
N ASP A 47 0.90 -3.85 -11.43
CA ASP A 47 0.43 -2.63 -12.12
C ASP A 47 -0.71 -1.87 -11.41
N LEU A 48 -1.19 -2.34 -10.27
CA LEU A 48 -2.35 -1.81 -9.52
C LEU A 48 -3.71 -1.95 -10.23
N SER A 49 -3.82 -2.65 -11.33
CA SER A 49 -5.09 -2.77 -12.08
C SER A 49 -6.16 -3.55 -11.33
N GLN A 50 -5.77 -4.28 -10.28
CA GLN A 50 -6.66 -5.04 -9.42
C GLN A 50 -6.73 -4.42 -8.02
N GLY A 51 -7.81 -4.68 -7.29
CA GLY A 51 -7.94 -4.24 -5.90
C GLY A 51 -8.58 -2.86 -5.70
N GLY A 52 -9.07 -2.20 -6.73
CA GLY A 52 -9.86 -0.97 -6.62
C GLY A 52 -9.06 0.30 -6.35
N TRP A 53 -7.80 0.35 -6.77
CA TRP A 53 -6.92 1.50 -6.53
C TRP A 53 -7.36 2.80 -7.21
N GLN A 54 -8.17 2.71 -8.28
CA GLN A 54 -8.71 3.85 -9.02
C GLN A 54 -9.90 4.54 -8.33
N THR A 55 -10.46 3.93 -7.28
CA THR A 55 -11.68 4.44 -6.65
C THR A 55 -11.44 5.70 -5.82
N ALA A 56 -12.43 6.60 -5.81
CA ALA A 56 -12.40 7.78 -4.96
C ALA A 56 -12.34 7.42 -3.46
N ALA A 57 -13.05 6.37 -3.05
CA ALA A 57 -13.04 5.90 -1.67
C ALA A 57 -11.64 5.46 -1.21
N ARG A 58 -10.91 4.73 -2.05
CA ARG A 58 -9.53 4.32 -1.76
C ARG A 58 -8.60 5.52 -1.65
N ALA A 59 -8.69 6.46 -2.58
CA ALA A 59 -7.90 7.69 -2.55
C ALA A 59 -8.18 8.51 -1.28
N GLU A 60 -9.42 8.59 -0.82
CA GLU A 60 -9.76 9.29 0.43
C GLU A 60 -9.16 8.59 1.66
N LYS A 61 -9.17 7.26 1.71
CA LYS A 61 -8.50 6.51 2.79
C LYS A 61 -6.99 6.76 2.82
N MET A 62 -6.35 6.81 1.66
CA MET A 62 -4.93 7.14 1.53
C MET A 62 -4.65 8.59 1.97
N ALA A 63 -5.49 9.53 1.55
CA ALA A 63 -5.40 10.92 1.98
C ALA A 63 -5.55 11.06 3.50
N THR A 64 -6.47 10.33 4.10
CA THR A 64 -6.66 10.31 5.56
C THR A 64 -5.44 9.77 6.28
N PHE A 65 -4.84 8.68 5.81
CA PHE A 65 -3.58 8.18 6.34
C PHE A 65 -2.49 9.26 6.30
N LEU A 66 -2.29 9.90 5.15
CA LEU A 66 -1.26 10.93 4.96
C LEU A 66 -1.46 12.16 5.87
N ARG A 67 -2.71 12.52 6.18
CA ARG A 67 -3.01 13.66 7.06
C ARG A 67 -2.85 13.35 8.55
N ARG A 68 -3.22 12.13 8.98
CA ARG A 68 -3.24 11.77 10.40
C ARG A 68 -1.91 11.29 10.95
N ALA A 69 -1.07 10.70 10.11
CA ALA A 69 0.23 10.18 10.52
C ALA A 69 1.21 11.33 10.80
N THR A 70 2.01 11.18 11.85
CA THR A 70 2.96 12.24 12.25
C THR A 70 4.09 12.41 11.25
N HIS A 71 4.62 11.34 10.70
CA HIS A 71 5.64 11.32 9.66
C HIS A 71 5.29 10.21 8.65
N PRO A 72 4.25 10.42 7.84
CA PRO A 72 3.77 9.36 6.96
C PRO A 72 4.80 9.00 5.90
N ARG A 73 4.90 7.71 5.62
CA ARG A 73 5.68 7.18 4.50
C ARG A 73 4.81 6.21 3.72
N LEU A 74 4.56 6.56 2.48
CA LEU A 74 3.88 5.70 1.52
C LEU A 74 4.85 5.36 0.42
N GLU A 75 5.26 4.12 0.37
CA GLU A 75 6.20 3.56 -0.59
C GLU A 75 5.46 2.62 -1.53
N LEU A 76 5.33 3.02 -2.77
CA LEU A 76 4.66 2.27 -3.82
C LEU A 76 5.66 1.89 -4.91
N ILE A 77 5.76 0.61 -5.21
CA ILE A 77 6.57 0.11 -6.33
C ILE A 77 5.77 -0.87 -7.18
N VAL A 78 5.82 -0.69 -8.49
CA VAL A 78 5.12 -1.50 -9.47
C VAL A 78 6.03 -1.90 -10.62
N HIS A 79 5.71 -2.96 -11.33
CA HIS A 79 6.45 -3.31 -12.55
C HIS A 79 6.12 -2.35 -13.69
N ASP A 80 4.87 -1.89 -13.77
CA ASP A 80 4.38 -1.04 -14.86
C ASP A 80 3.51 0.07 -14.29
N THR A 81 3.84 1.32 -14.60
CA THR A 81 3.14 2.51 -14.12
C THR A 81 2.01 2.98 -15.06
N ARG A 82 1.88 2.41 -16.25
CA ARG A 82 0.94 2.91 -17.27
C ARG A 82 -0.50 2.94 -16.79
N TRP A 83 -0.94 1.86 -16.11
CA TRP A 83 -2.30 1.83 -15.58
C TRP A 83 -2.51 2.86 -14.46
N LEU A 84 -1.53 3.01 -13.57
CA LEU A 84 -1.53 4.03 -12.52
C LEU A 84 -1.67 5.44 -13.12
N GLU A 85 -0.89 5.75 -14.15
CA GLU A 85 -0.90 7.06 -14.81
C GLU A 85 -2.23 7.38 -15.49
N VAL A 86 -2.87 6.40 -16.10
CA VAL A 86 -4.14 6.58 -16.83
C VAL A 86 -5.35 6.48 -15.90
N SER A 87 -5.36 5.52 -14.98
CA SER A 87 -6.56 5.14 -14.24
C SER A 87 -6.63 5.68 -12.81
N CYS A 88 -5.49 6.14 -12.24
CA CYS A 88 -5.42 6.58 -10.84
C CYS A 88 -5.05 8.07 -10.67
N PRO A 89 -5.75 9.01 -11.31
CA PRO A 89 -5.40 10.44 -11.23
C PRO A 89 -5.44 10.97 -9.79
N ARG A 90 -6.28 10.41 -8.92
CA ARG A 90 -6.35 10.79 -7.51
C ARG A 90 -5.12 10.38 -6.72
N LEU A 91 -4.56 9.19 -6.98
CA LEU A 91 -3.32 8.77 -6.35
C LEU A 91 -2.14 9.63 -6.82
N LEU A 92 -2.11 10.00 -8.10
CA LEU A 92 -1.10 10.91 -8.64
C LEU A 92 -1.21 12.30 -8.01
N ALA A 93 -2.42 12.78 -7.77
CA ALA A 93 -2.65 14.04 -7.07
C ALA A 93 -2.13 13.98 -5.63
N LEU A 94 -2.36 12.88 -4.90
CA LEU A 94 -1.81 12.67 -3.56
C LEU A 94 -0.28 12.65 -3.56
N GLN A 95 0.34 11.99 -4.53
CA GLN A 95 1.78 11.96 -4.68
C GLN A 95 2.37 13.35 -4.89
N ARG A 96 1.74 14.19 -5.71
CA ARG A 96 2.17 15.59 -5.92
C ARG A 96 1.98 16.45 -4.67
N LEU A 97 0.85 16.30 -4.02
CA LEU A 97 0.51 17.07 -2.81
C LEU A 97 1.39 16.70 -1.61
N HIS A 98 1.79 15.44 -1.54
CA HIS A 98 2.59 14.88 -0.44
C HIS A 98 3.93 14.32 -0.92
N ALA A 99 4.63 15.03 -1.80
CA ALA A 99 5.87 14.59 -2.45
C ALA A 99 6.98 14.16 -1.47
N GLY A 100 6.98 14.70 -0.25
CA GLY A 100 7.92 14.29 0.80
C GLY A 100 7.54 13.01 1.55
N ALA A 101 6.30 12.55 1.39
CA ALA A 101 5.75 11.38 2.08
C ALA A 101 5.43 10.21 1.14
N VAL A 102 5.13 10.50 -0.12
CA VAL A 102 4.72 9.50 -1.11
C VAL A 102 5.78 9.33 -2.18
N THR A 103 6.31 8.13 -2.28
CA THR A 103 7.29 7.76 -3.31
C THR A 103 6.71 6.66 -4.19
N VAL A 104 6.79 6.85 -5.50
CA VAL A 104 6.35 5.87 -6.50
C VAL A 104 7.53 5.46 -7.36
N TYR A 105 7.86 4.17 -7.34
CA TYR A 105 8.94 3.59 -8.12
C TYR A 105 8.42 2.57 -9.14
N ARG A 106 9.21 2.35 -10.17
CA ARG A 106 9.11 1.20 -11.06
C ARG A 106 10.23 0.23 -10.73
N THR A 107 9.94 -1.07 -10.72
CA THR A 107 10.96 -2.09 -10.44
C THR A 107 12.05 -2.13 -11.51
N GLY A 108 13.28 -2.36 -11.08
CA GLY A 108 14.37 -2.75 -11.95
C GLY A 108 14.18 -4.16 -12.53
N VAL A 109 15.05 -4.52 -13.49
CA VAL A 109 14.96 -5.81 -14.19
C VAL A 109 15.14 -7.00 -13.23
N GLU A 110 15.91 -6.83 -12.18
CA GLU A 110 16.21 -7.85 -11.18
C GLU A 110 14.96 -8.32 -10.42
N ALA A 111 14.01 -7.40 -10.22
CA ALA A 111 12.77 -7.70 -9.50
C ALA A 111 11.59 -8.10 -10.39
N ARG A 112 11.75 -8.14 -11.71
CA ARG A 112 10.66 -8.43 -12.67
C ARG A 112 10.02 -9.81 -12.49
N GLY A 113 10.74 -10.74 -11.87
CA GLY A 113 10.20 -12.07 -11.54
C GLY A 113 9.30 -12.10 -10.31
N ALA A 114 9.22 -11.05 -9.52
CA ALA A 114 8.31 -10.98 -8.38
C ALA A 114 6.87 -10.81 -8.87
N MET A 115 5.99 -11.76 -8.52
CA MET A 115 4.61 -11.81 -9.01
C MET A 115 3.60 -11.96 -7.87
N ASP A 116 4.03 -11.69 -6.67
CA ASP A 116 3.27 -11.83 -5.42
C ASP A 116 3.07 -10.45 -4.77
N PRO A 117 1.98 -9.75 -5.08
CA PRO A 117 1.70 -8.43 -4.54
C PRO A 117 1.70 -8.40 -3.01
N LEU A 118 2.24 -7.32 -2.45
CA LEU A 118 2.40 -7.08 -1.03
C LEU A 118 1.80 -5.73 -0.64
N LEU A 119 1.08 -5.70 0.48
CA LEU A 119 0.76 -4.48 1.20
C LEU A 119 1.09 -4.69 2.66
N ILE A 120 1.96 -3.87 3.21
CA ILE A 120 2.43 -3.96 4.60
C ILE A 120 2.17 -2.63 5.29
N ALA A 121 1.50 -2.68 6.43
CA ALA A 121 1.26 -1.54 7.29
C ALA A 121 2.10 -1.65 8.57
N ASP A 122 2.96 -0.66 8.80
CA ASP A 122 3.79 -0.52 10.01
C ASP A 122 4.66 -1.75 10.36
N GLY A 123 4.96 -2.61 9.37
CA GLY A 123 5.74 -3.82 9.58
C GLY A 123 5.08 -4.89 10.44
N ARG A 124 3.77 -4.83 10.65
CA ARG A 124 3.02 -5.75 11.52
C ARG A 124 1.70 -6.26 10.98
N HIS A 125 1.10 -5.54 10.08
CA HIS A 125 -0.13 -5.95 9.41
C HIS A 125 0.17 -6.10 7.92
N PHE A 126 -0.37 -7.12 7.27
CA PHE A 126 -0.09 -7.30 5.85
C PHE A 126 -1.18 -8.03 5.08
N LEU A 127 -1.19 -7.80 3.77
CA LEU A 127 -1.86 -8.60 2.76
C LEU A 127 -0.77 -9.07 1.78
N HIS A 128 -0.60 -10.38 1.65
CA HIS A 128 0.32 -11.01 0.73
C HIS A 128 -0.45 -11.90 -0.24
N ARG A 129 -0.58 -11.47 -1.48
CA ARG A 129 -1.15 -12.30 -2.55
C ARG A 129 -0.10 -13.30 -3.01
N PHE A 130 -0.48 -14.56 -3.13
CA PHE A 130 0.46 -15.60 -3.52
C PHE A 130 0.88 -15.49 -4.99
N HIS A 131 -0.02 -14.98 -5.83
CA HIS A 131 0.26 -14.62 -7.21
C HIS A 131 -0.73 -13.56 -7.72
N PHE A 132 -0.25 -12.61 -8.53
CA PHE A 132 -1.09 -11.48 -8.98
C PHE A 132 -2.30 -11.92 -9.83
N SER A 133 -2.21 -13.05 -10.54
CA SER A 133 -3.31 -13.57 -11.39
C SER A 133 -4.40 -14.31 -10.60
N GLN A 134 -4.20 -14.52 -9.30
CA GLN A 134 -5.14 -15.26 -8.46
C GLN A 134 -5.57 -14.44 -7.25
N PRO A 135 -6.83 -14.57 -6.80
CA PRO A 135 -7.30 -13.81 -5.65
C PRO A 135 -6.84 -14.37 -4.29
N ARG A 136 -6.09 -15.46 -4.26
CA ARG A 136 -5.67 -16.07 -3.00
C ARG A 136 -4.56 -15.28 -2.32
N ALA A 137 -4.78 -14.95 -1.03
CA ALA A 137 -3.87 -14.13 -0.25
C ALA A 137 -3.86 -14.52 1.23
N SER A 138 -2.73 -14.30 1.91
CA SER A 138 -2.68 -14.28 3.37
C SER A 138 -2.93 -12.83 3.84
N PHE A 139 -3.83 -12.68 4.80
CA PHE A 139 -4.14 -11.42 5.46
C PHE A 139 -3.88 -11.58 6.96
N ALA A 140 -3.06 -10.72 7.52
CA ALA A 140 -2.65 -10.82 8.92
C ALA A 140 -2.66 -9.45 9.62
N LEU A 141 -3.13 -9.46 10.85
CA LEU A 141 -3.13 -8.32 11.75
C LEU A 141 -2.30 -8.63 12.99
N GLU A 142 -1.52 -7.66 13.48
CA GLU A 142 -0.65 -7.77 14.66
C GLU A 142 0.24 -9.03 14.62
N GLN A 143 0.88 -9.27 13.47
CA GLN A 143 1.78 -10.39 13.24
C GLN A 143 3.18 -9.91 12.80
N PRO A 144 3.92 -9.18 13.66
CA PRO A 144 5.22 -8.62 13.28
C PRO A 144 6.26 -9.69 12.91
N GLN A 145 6.18 -10.88 13.48
CA GLN A 145 7.09 -11.99 13.18
C GLN A 145 6.85 -12.53 11.77
N LEU A 146 5.58 -12.65 11.35
CA LEU A 146 5.22 -13.10 10.01
C LEU A 146 5.44 -11.99 8.96
N ALA A 147 5.32 -10.73 9.36
CA ALA A 147 5.56 -9.59 8.48
C ALA A 147 7.06 -9.39 8.15
N ARG A 148 7.96 -9.73 9.06
CA ARG A 148 9.40 -9.48 8.90
C ARG A 148 9.99 -9.99 7.58
N PRO A 149 9.81 -11.25 7.16
CA PRO A 149 10.33 -11.72 5.87
C PRO A 149 9.68 -11.00 4.68
N LEU A 150 8.42 -10.56 4.81
CA LEU A 150 7.74 -9.79 3.76
C LEU A 150 8.28 -8.36 3.67
N VAL A 151 8.62 -7.73 4.79
CA VAL A 151 9.32 -6.44 4.81
C VAL A 151 10.67 -6.56 4.12
N THR A 152 11.46 -7.58 4.45
CA THR A 152 12.75 -7.84 3.79
C THR A 152 12.58 -8.02 2.28
N ARG A 153 11.59 -8.82 1.86
CA ARG A 153 11.26 -9.00 0.44
C ARG A 153 10.88 -7.69 -0.24
N PHE A 154 10.04 -6.88 0.41
CA PHE A 154 9.69 -5.57 -0.12
C PHE A 154 10.93 -4.69 -0.28
N GLU A 155 11.81 -4.65 0.70
CA GLU A 155 13.04 -3.83 0.67
C GLU A 155 14.00 -4.29 -0.43
N GLU A 156 14.11 -5.59 -0.69
CA GLU A 156 14.88 -6.13 -1.82
C GLU A 156 14.31 -5.66 -3.17
N ILE A 157 12.98 -5.71 -3.35
CA ILE A 157 12.31 -5.21 -4.55
C ILE A 157 12.49 -3.68 -4.65
N TRP A 158 12.30 -2.97 -3.55
CA TRP A 158 12.43 -1.52 -3.47
C TRP A 158 13.83 -1.03 -3.85
N ALA A 159 14.86 -1.76 -3.46
CA ALA A 159 16.25 -1.44 -3.78
C ALA A 159 16.54 -1.45 -5.29
N THR A 160 15.74 -2.14 -6.10
CA THR A 160 15.85 -2.11 -7.57
C THR A 160 15.14 -0.92 -8.19
N GLY A 161 14.39 -0.16 -7.38
CA GLY A 161 13.44 0.86 -7.83
C GLY A 161 14.09 2.03 -8.57
N GLU A 162 13.42 2.45 -9.63
CA GLU A 162 13.70 3.66 -10.38
C GLU A 162 12.50 4.60 -10.30
N PRO A 163 12.68 5.94 -10.46
CA PRO A 163 11.55 6.86 -10.53
C PRO A 163 10.51 6.37 -11.54
N GLY A 164 9.31 6.05 -11.05
CA GLY A 164 8.28 5.36 -11.83
C GLY A 164 7.39 6.28 -12.65
N LEU A 165 7.22 7.51 -12.19
CA LEU A 165 6.39 8.50 -12.86
C LEU A 165 7.29 9.42 -13.69
N SER A 166 6.96 9.55 -14.96
CA SER A 166 7.56 10.59 -15.78
C SER A 166 7.27 11.94 -15.13
N ALA A 167 8.32 12.73 -14.89
CA ALA A 167 8.11 14.15 -14.65
C ALA A 167 7.36 14.67 -15.88
N THR A 168 6.05 14.81 -15.75
CA THR A 168 5.28 15.47 -16.80
C THR A 168 5.85 16.86 -16.83
N VAL A 169 6.63 17.13 -17.85
CA VAL A 169 7.02 18.49 -18.22
C VAL A 169 5.69 19.21 -18.32
N LEU A 170 5.44 20.09 -17.36
CA LEU A 170 4.38 21.06 -17.50
C LEU A 170 4.68 21.79 -18.81
N GLY A 171 3.98 21.39 -19.85
CA GLY A 171 4.01 22.12 -21.09
C GLY A 171 3.68 23.57 -20.79
N LEU A 172 4.55 24.43 -21.23
CA LEU A 172 4.33 25.88 -21.33
C LEU A 172 3.04 26.17 -22.09
#